data_27c2eadc26b2517fb62f94360c24f6d0
#
_entry.id   27c2eadc26b2517fb62f94360c24f6d0
#
_cell.length_a   1.000
_cell.length_b   1.000
_cell.length_c   1.000
_cell.angle_alpha   90.00
_cell.angle_beta   90.00
_cell.angle_gamma   90.00
#
_symmetry.space_group_name_H-M   'P 1'
#
loop_
_entity.id
_entity.type
_entity.pdbx_description
1 polymer ?
#
loop_
_entity_poly.entity_id
_entity_poly.type
_entity_poly.pdbx_seq_one_letter_code
_entity_poly.pdbx_strand_id
1 'polypeptide(L)'
;RLMYRKLVAVLEKTKEHCVTSGALETEIKENDKALYNIANYITRSSGSAAYRCEYAKYFPVGEQMWEEMLTQLEKAEKFIFLEFFIVEEGEMWGKILQILKKR
;
A
#
# COMPACT_ATOMS: atom_id res chain seq x y z
N ARG A 1 -20.38 -15.99 -12.35
CA ARG A 1 -21.45 -15.24 -11.64
C ARG A 1 -21.37 -15.43 -10.11
N LEU A 2 -21.09 -16.64 -9.61
CA LEU A 2 -20.97 -16.93 -8.18
C LEU A 2 -19.71 -16.29 -7.55
N MET A 3 -18.57 -16.36 -8.26
CA MET A 3 -17.29 -15.78 -7.82
C MET A 3 -17.37 -14.24 -7.71
N TYR A 4 -18.03 -13.59 -8.67
CA TYR A 4 -18.27 -12.15 -8.62
C TYR A 4 -19.10 -11.74 -7.41
N ARG A 5 -20.17 -12.49 -7.07
CA ARG A 5 -20.99 -12.23 -5.88
C ARG A 5 -20.20 -12.37 -4.57
N LYS A 6 -19.32 -13.38 -4.48
CA LYS A 6 -18.44 -13.56 -3.32
C LYS A 6 -17.43 -12.40 -3.20
N LEU A 7 -16.86 -11.97 -4.32
CA LEU A 7 -15.94 -10.84 -4.36
C LEU A 7 -16.63 -9.55 -3.90
N VAL A 8 -17.82 -9.26 -4.41
CA VAL A 8 -18.61 -8.08 -4.01
C VAL A 8 -18.92 -8.13 -2.50
N ALA A 9 -19.32 -9.28 -1.96
CA ALA A 9 -19.60 -9.42 -0.54
C ALA A 9 -18.35 -9.22 0.36
N VAL A 10 -17.17 -9.62 -0.11
CA VAL A 10 -15.90 -9.34 0.58
C VAL A 10 -15.57 -7.85 0.51
N LEU A 11 -15.69 -7.23 -0.66
CA LEU A 11 -15.45 -5.79 -0.85
C LEU A 11 -16.38 -4.93 0.01
N GLU A 12 -17.65 -5.29 0.14
CA GLU A 12 -18.58 -4.57 1.03
C GLU A 12 -18.16 -4.67 2.51
N LYS A 13 -17.68 -5.82 2.97
CA LYS A 13 -17.16 -5.97 4.34
C LYS A 13 -15.86 -5.20 4.56
N THR A 14 -15.00 -5.07 3.56
CA THR A 14 -13.75 -4.31 3.69
C THR A 14 -13.97 -2.80 3.64
N LYS A 15 -15.06 -2.32 3.03
CA LYS A 15 -15.40 -0.89 3.01
C LYS A 15 -15.57 -0.29 4.40
N GLU A 16 -16.06 -1.06 5.36
CA GLU A 16 -16.22 -0.59 6.75
C GLU A 16 -14.87 -0.26 7.41
N HIS A 17 -13.78 -0.89 6.96
CA HIS A 17 -12.42 -0.66 7.46
C HIS A 17 -11.63 0.35 6.63
N CYS A 18 -12.11 0.70 5.44
CA CYS A 18 -11.47 1.63 4.52
C CYS A 18 -12.16 3.00 4.57
N VAL A 19 -12.15 3.64 5.74
CA VAL A 19 -12.77 4.95 5.94
C VAL A 19 -11.70 5.98 6.27
N THR A 20 -11.70 7.10 5.55
CA THR A 20 -10.89 8.27 5.92
C THR A 20 -11.33 8.76 7.31
N SER A 21 -10.39 8.99 8.22
CA SER A 21 -10.75 9.54 9.54
C SER A 21 -11.38 10.93 9.38
N GLY A 22 -12.40 11.23 10.17
CA GLY A 22 -13.09 12.54 10.10
C GLY A 22 -12.15 13.72 10.35
N ALA A 23 -11.11 13.54 11.18
CA ALA A 23 -10.09 14.56 11.42
C ALA A 23 -9.26 14.84 10.16
N LEU A 24 -8.82 13.79 9.44
CA LEU A 24 -8.07 13.93 8.20
C LEU A 24 -8.95 14.51 7.07
N GLU A 25 -10.20 14.10 6.99
CA GLU A 25 -11.15 14.64 6.02
C GLU A 25 -11.36 16.14 6.21
N THR A 26 -11.55 16.58 7.45
CA THR A 26 -11.69 18.00 7.79
C THR A 26 -10.42 18.78 7.44
N GLU A 27 -9.26 18.26 7.82
CA GLU A 27 -7.96 18.88 7.53
C GLU A 27 -7.74 19.07 6.02
N ILE A 28 -7.99 18.04 5.21
CA ILE A 28 -7.84 18.13 3.74
C ILE A 28 -8.81 19.17 3.18
N LYS A 29 -10.05 19.18 3.66
CA LYS A 29 -11.10 20.10 3.18
C LYS A 29 -10.77 21.56 3.48
N GLU A 30 -10.19 21.83 4.65
CA GLU A 30 -9.80 23.17 5.08
C GLU A 30 -8.54 23.68 4.37
N ASN A 31 -7.56 22.80 4.15
CA ASN A 31 -6.28 23.17 3.55
C ASN A 31 -6.29 23.20 2.02
N ASP A 32 -6.98 22.25 1.39
CA ASP A 32 -7.04 22.13 -0.08
C ASP A 32 -8.37 21.52 -0.54
N LYS A 33 -9.28 22.38 -0.97
CA LYS A 33 -10.59 21.97 -1.49
C LYS A 33 -10.51 21.12 -2.77
N ALA A 34 -9.51 21.34 -3.62
CA ALA A 34 -9.35 20.56 -4.84
C ALA A 34 -8.89 19.12 -4.50
N LEU A 35 -7.91 19.00 -3.60
CA LEU A 35 -7.45 17.72 -3.08
C LEU A 35 -8.59 16.97 -2.37
N TYR A 36 -9.40 17.67 -1.57
CA TYR A 36 -10.59 17.09 -0.94
C TYR A 36 -11.56 16.50 -1.97
N ASN A 37 -11.88 17.23 -3.03
CA ASN A 37 -12.79 16.75 -4.07
C ASN A 37 -12.24 15.50 -4.77
N ILE A 38 -10.94 15.46 -5.06
CA ILE A 38 -10.28 14.31 -5.67
C ILE A 38 -10.31 13.11 -4.72
N ALA A 39 -9.92 13.29 -3.46
CA ALA A 39 -9.92 12.24 -2.44
C ALA A 39 -11.34 11.65 -2.25
N ASN A 40 -12.35 12.51 -2.16
CA ASN A 40 -13.75 12.10 -2.03
C ASN A 40 -14.26 11.35 -3.26
N TYR A 41 -13.89 11.78 -4.46
CA TYR A 41 -14.21 11.06 -5.69
C TYR A 41 -13.57 9.67 -5.71
N ILE A 42 -12.29 9.54 -5.37
CA ILE A 42 -11.58 8.26 -5.31
C ILE A 42 -12.25 7.35 -4.28
N THR A 43 -12.51 7.85 -3.08
CA THR A 43 -13.17 7.07 -2.01
C THR A 43 -14.53 6.53 -2.46
N ARG A 44 -15.34 7.35 -3.11
CA ARG A 44 -16.67 6.92 -3.59
C ARG A 44 -16.63 5.96 -4.76
N SER A 45 -15.69 6.14 -5.69
CA SER A 45 -15.61 5.34 -6.91
C SER A 45 -14.91 4.00 -6.71
N SER A 46 -13.85 3.95 -5.93
CA SER A 46 -13.01 2.75 -5.72
C SER A 46 -13.12 2.14 -4.33
N GLY A 47 -13.72 2.85 -3.36
CA GLY A 47 -13.72 2.44 -1.96
C GLY A 47 -12.37 2.65 -1.26
N SER A 48 -11.42 3.35 -1.89
CA SER A 48 -10.10 3.62 -1.31
C SER A 48 -10.13 4.87 -0.46
N ALA A 49 -9.93 4.73 0.84
CA ALA A 49 -9.87 5.85 1.76
C ALA A 49 -8.57 6.64 1.66
N ALA A 50 -8.60 7.92 2.04
CA ALA A 50 -7.39 8.71 2.21
C ALA A 50 -6.74 8.41 3.57
N TYR A 51 -5.43 8.24 3.57
CA TYR A 51 -4.64 8.01 4.78
C TYR A 51 -3.50 9.02 4.86
N ARG A 52 -3.10 9.35 6.09
CA ARG A 52 -1.90 10.14 6.31
C ARG A 52 -0.68 9.25 6.05
N CYS A 53 0.22 9.71 5.20
CA CYS A 53 1.51 9.07 4.99
C CYS A 53 2.54 9.74 5.93
N GLU A 54 3.07 8.99 6.88
CA GLU A 54 4.10 9.50 7.80
C GLU A 54 5.47 9.56 7.16
N TYR A 55 5.71 8.67 6.19
CA TYR A 55 6.99 8.60 5.49
C TYR A 55 6.81 8.14 4.05
N ALA A 56 7.40 8.87 3.13
CA ALA A 56 7.53 8.47 1.73
C ALA A 56 8.92 8.83 1.22
N LYS A 57 9.51 7.93 0.42
CA LYS A 57 10.81 8.13 -0.20
C LYS A 57 10.71 7.83 -1.69
N TYR A 58 11.13 8.79 -2.49
CA TYR A 58 11.23 8.62 -3.93
C TYR A 58 12.61 8.13 -4.32
N PHE A 59 12.68 7.20 -5.26
CA PHE A 59 13.92 6.70 -5.83
C PHE A 59 13.91 6.99 -7.33
N PRO A 60 14.89 7.72 -7.86
CA PRO A 60 14.97 8.04 -9.29
C PRO A 60 15.28 6.82 -10.17
N VAL A 61 15.90 5.79 -9.60
CA VAL A 61 16.27 4.55 -10.29
C VAL A 61 15.99 3.32 -9.40
N GLY A 62 15.66 2.21 -10.05
CA GLY A 62 15.29 0.96 -9.37
C GLY A 62 16.39 0.36 -8.51
N GLU A 63 17.65 0.54 -8.89
CA GLU A 63 18.82 0.04 -8.15
C GLU A 63 18.89 0.63 -6.73
N GLN A 64 18.64 1.93 -6.59
CA GLN A 64 18.64 2.59 -5.29
C GLN A 64 17.46 2.12 -4.42
N MET A 65 16.29 1.93 -5.01
CA MET A 65 15.14 1.34 -4.31
C MET A 65 15.47 -0.08 -3.86
N TRP A 66 16.15 -0.86 -4.69
CA TRP A 66 16.54 -2.22 -4.41
C TRP A 66 17.48 -2.32 -3.20
N GLU A 67 18.52 -1.52 -3.16
CA GLU A 67 19.47 -1.47 -2.02
C GLU A 67 18.77 -1.09 -0.71
N GLU A 68 17.90 -0.10 -0.76
CA GLU A 68 17.10 0.30 0.41
C GLU A 68 16.15 -0.82 0.84
N MET A 69 15.49 -1.50 -0.10
CA MET A 69 14.59 -2.61 0.22
C MET A 69 15.32 -3.74 0.93
N LEU A 70 16.50 -4.17 0.46
CA LEU A 70 17.30 -5.18 1.14
C LEU A 70 17.67 -4.74 2.55
N THR A 71 18.06 -3.49 2.72
CA THR A 71 18.38 -2.92 4.04
C THR A 71 17.18 -2.96 4.99
N GLN A 72 15.97 -2.63 4.51
CA GLN A 72 14.76 -2.64 5.33
C GLN A 72 14.31 -4.09 5.65
N LEU A 73 14.46 -5.01 4.72
CA LEU A 73 14.20 -6.43 4.97
C LEU A 73 15.13 -7.00 6.06
N GLU A 74 16.40 -6.61 6.05
CA GLU A 74 17.35 -7.00 7.09
C GLU A 74 17.07 -6.38 8.46
N LYS A 75 16.39 -5.25 8.53
CA LYS A 75 15.99 -4.59 9.79
C LYS A 75 14.65 -5.09 10.35
N ALA A 76 13.88 -5.82 9.57
CA ALA A 76 12.57 -6.27 10.00
C ALA A 76 12.66 -7.23 11.20
N GLU A 77 11.93 -6.94 12.27
CA GLU A 77 11.98 -7.70 13.53
C GLU A 77 10.73 -8.55 13.79
N LYS A 78 9.58 -8.14 13.28
CA LYS A 78 8.30 -8.78 13.63
C LYS A 78 7.67 -9.54 12.48
N PHE A 79 7.56 -8.90 11.32
CA PHE A 79 6.96 -9.51 10.13
C PHE A 79 7.45 -8.82 8.86
N ILE A 80 7.35 -9.52 7.75
CA ILE A 80 7.63 -9.03 6.40
C ILE A 80 6.43 -9.38 5.52
N PHE A 81 5.82 -8.38 4.87
CA PHE A 81 4.86 -8.56 3.79
C PHE A 81 5.49 -8.13 2.48
N LEU A 82 5.48 -9.00 1.49
CA LEU A 82 5.97 -8.72 0.14
C LEU A 82 4.85 -9.02 -0.86
N GLU A 83 4.58 -8.06 -1.73
CA GLU A 83 3.64 -8.20 -2.81
C GLU A 83 4.31 -7.76 -4.11
N PHE A 84 4.38 -8.66 -5.08
CA PHE A 84 4.91 -8.40 -6.40
C PHE A 84 3.91 -8.86 -7.45
N PHE A 85 3.80 -8.12 -8.53
CA PHE A 85 2.96 -8.51 -9.66
C PHE A 85 3.52 -9.75 -10.36
N ILE A 86 4.85 -9.81 -10.54
CA ILE A 86 5.57 -10.95 -11.11
C ILE A 86 6.83 -11.18 -10.27
N VAL A 87 7.12 -12.44 -9.98
CA VAL A 87 8.37 -12.88 -9.37
C VAL A 87 9.04 -13.88 -10.31
N GLU A 88 10.27 -13.60 -10.69
CA GLU A 88 11.10 -14.51 -11.48
C GLU A 88 12.34 -14.90 -10.69
N GLU A 89 12.81 -16.12 -10.91
CA GLU A 89 14.08 -16.57 -10.35
C GLU A 89 15.23 -15.79 -10.98
N GLY A 90 16.07 -15.21 -10.12
CA GLY A 90 17.19 -14.40 -10.54
C GLY A 90 17.95 -13.81 -9.37
N GLU A 91 18.93 -12.96 -9.66
CA GLU A 91 19.81 -12.38 -8.64
C GLU A 91 19.02 -11.58 -7.58
N MET A 92 18.07 -10.78 -8.03
CA MET A 92 17.27 -9.94 -7.13
C MET A 92 16.41 -10.79 -6.18
N TRP A 93 15.65 -11.75 -6.73
CA TRP A 93 14.83 -12.63 -5.92
C TRP A 93 15.68 -13.52 -5.01
N GLY A 94 16.82 -14.02 -5.51
CA GLY A 94 17.75 -14.83 -4.74
C GLY A 94 18.26 -14.12 -3.48
N LYS A 95 18.57 -12.83 -3.57
CA LYS A 95 18.99 -12.02 -2.40
C LYS A 95 17.85 -11.83 -1.40
N ILE A 96 16.64 -11.51 -1.85
CA ILE A 96 15.45 -11.44 -0.97
C ILE A 96 15.26 -12.77 -0.24
N LEU A 97 15.25 -13.88 -0.98
CA LEU A 97 15.03 -15.21 -0.43
C LEU A 97 16.09 -15.60 0.61
N GLN A 98 17.35 -15.20 0.42
CA GLN A 98 18.40 -15.40 1.42
C GLN A 98 18.12 -14.65 2.72
N ILE A 99 17.62 -13.43 2.64
CA ILE A 99 17.24 -12.65 3.83
C ILE A 99 16.05 -13.30 4.53
N LEU A 100 15.00 -13.66 3.79
CA LEU A 100 13.81 -14.31 4.32
C LEU A 100 14.10 -15.65 5.01
N LYS A 101 15.08 -16.43 4.52
CA LYS A 101 15.50 -17.69 5.15
C LYS A 101 16.26 -17.51 6.46
N LYS A 102 16.79 -16.33 6.73
CA LYS A 102 17.54 -16.03 7.96
C LYS A 102 16.64 -15.50 9.08
N ARG A 103 15.41 -15.10 8.72
CA ARG A 103 14.43 -14.52 9.64
C ARG A 103 13.38 -15.55 10.03
#